data_2e439f0a450c2b33e3ea6bb43084fca9
#
_entry.id   2e439f0a450c2b33e3ea6bb43084fca9
#
_cell.length_a   1.000
_cell.length_b   1.000
_cell.length_c   1.000
_cell.angle_alpha   90.00
_cell.angle_beta   90.00
_cell.angle_gamma   90.00
#
_symmetry.space_group_name_H-M   'P 1'
#
loop_
_entity.id
_entity.type
_entity.pdbx_description
1 polymer ?
#
loop_
_entity_poly.entity_id
_entity_poly.type
_entity_poly.pdbx_seq_one_letter_code
_entity_poly.pdbx_strand_id
1 'polypeptide(L)'
;VIMSVNPDLILVSPFKRGGYETLKDVGIPLIPHLGYKETTPLGQAEWIKFVGLLLGIEKDGNERFATIEKRYNELKELTADGKVKKRPIVFSGELRGGNWYAVGGKSFLAQLFKDAGADYFLKDDERSGGVTLDFETVYNQADDADYWRIVNSFPGTFSYEALKEQDPRY
;
A
#
# COMPACT_ATOMS: atom_id res chain seq x y z
N VAL A 1 22.10 18.47 -3.80
CA VAL A 1 21.95 17.59 -2.62
C VAL A 1 22.29 16.13 -2.97
N ILE A 2 21.66 15.45 -3.97
CA ILE A 2 21.97 14.03 -4.26
C ILE A 2 23.46 13.82 -4.56
N MET A 3 24.03 14.64 -5.43
CA MET A 3 25.46 14.55 -5.81
C MET A 3 26.42 14.77 -4.64
N SER A 4 26.03 15.55 -3.62
CA SER A 4 26.90 15.84 -2.48
C SER A 4 27.03 14.69 -1.48
N VAL A 5 26.14 13.70 -1.54
CA VAL A 5 26.23 12.48 -0.70
C VAL A 5 26.98 11.34 -1.42
N ASN A 6 27.34 11.52 -2.70
CA ASN A 6 28.09 10.56 -3.52
C ASN A 6 27.58 9.11 -3.36
N PRO A 7 26.31 8.81 -3.72
CA PRO A 7 25.73 7.49 -3.49
C PRO A 7 26.28 6.47 -4.49
N ASP A 8 26.48 5.23 -4.03
CA ASP A 8 26.86 4.10 -4.89
C ASP A 8 25.73 3.63 -5.80
N LEU A 9 24.49 3.86 -5.39
CA LEU A 9 23.27 3.61 -6.16
C LEU A 9 22.09 4.45 -5.63
N ILE A 10 21.01 4.55 -6.40
CA ILE A 10 19.79 5.22 -5.99
C ILE A 10 18.59 4.33 -6.27
N LEU A 11 17.77 4.06 -5.25
CA LEU A 11 16.43 3.49 -5.45
C LEU A 11 15.50 4.60 -5.91
N VAL A 12 14.90 4.42 -7.09
CA VAL A 12 14.04 5.43 -7.70
C VAL A 12 12.58 5.03 -7.70
N SER A 13 11.70 6.03 -7.53
CA SER A 13 10.27 5.83 -7.72
C SER A 13 9.95 5.74 -9.23
N PRO A 14 9.22 4.71 -9.67
CA PRO A 14 8.82 4.58 -11.07
C PRO A 14 7.77 5.61 -11.50
N PHE A 15 7.15 6.31 -10.55
CA PHE A 15 6.13 7.34 -10.84
C PHE A 15 6.73 8.69 -11.26
N LYS A 16 7.97 8.95 -10.88
CA LYS A 16 8.65 10.17 -11.28
C LYS A 16 9.16 10.02 -12.72
N ARG A 17 8.59 10.79 -13.62
CA ARG A 17 9.03 10.88 -15.02
C ARG A 17 10.09 11.98 -15.16
N GLY A 18 11.29 11.59 -15.62
CA GLY A 18 12.40 12.53 -15.84
C GLY A 18 13.14 12.99 -14.57
N GLY A 19 14.15 13.83 -14.76
CA GLY A 19 14.98 14.37 -13.68
C GLY A 19 16.03 13.39 -13.15
N TYR A 20 16.24 12.27 -13.85
CA TYR A 20 17.29 11.30 -13.54
C TYR A 20 18.43 11.31 -14.58
N GLU A 21 18.30 12.07 -15.65
CA GLU A 21 19.25 12.11 -16.75
C GLU A 21 20.66 12.48 -16.26
N THR A 22 20.78 13.57 -15.53
CA THR A 22 22.05 14.02 -14.95
C THR A 22 22.69 12.98 -14.04
N LEU A 23 21.90 12.17 -13.31
CA LEU A 23 22.40 11.11 -12.44
C LEU A 23 22.96 9.94 -13.26
N LYS A 24 22.31 9.62 -14.38
CA LYS A 24 22.81 8.60 -15.32
C LYS A 24 24.10 9.04 -15.99
N ASP A 25 24.19 10.31 -16.36
CA ASP A 25 25.38 10.88 -17.04
C ASP A 25 26.63 10.82 -16.16
N VAL A 26 26.46 10.85 -14.83
CA VAL A 26 27.57 10.69 -13.88
C VAL A 26 27.81 9.23 -13.46
N GLY A 27 27.10 8.29 -14.09
CA GLY A 27 27.33 6.86 -13.90
C GLY A 27 26.74 6.26 -12.61
N ILE A 28 25.84 6.97 -11.92
CA ILE A 28 25.20 6.44 -10.72
C ILE A 28 24.10 5.45 -11.13
N PRO A 29 24.15 4.16 -10.69
CA PRO A 29 23.11 3.18 -10.96
C PRO A 29 21.76 3.60 -10.39
N LEU A 30 20.71 3.53 -11.21
CA LEU A 30 19.33 3.81 -10.82
C LEU A 30 18.52 2.50 -10.84
N ILE A 31 18.00 2.11 -9.69
CA ILE A 31 17.26 0.86 -9.53
C ILE A 31 15.79 1.19 -9.21
N PRO A 32 14.82 0.83 -10.07
CA PRO A 32 13.41 1.05 -9.79
C PRO A 32 12.95 0.17 -8.61
N HIS A 33 12.36 0.79 -7.59
CA HIS A 33 11.69 0.06 -6.52
C HIS A 33 10.23 -0.20 -6.91
N LEU A 34 9.89 -1.48 -7.17
CA LEU A 34 8.58 -1.87 -7.71
C LEU A 34 7.68 -2.58 -6.68
N GLY A 35 8.01 -2.50 -5.39
CA GLY A 35 7.25 -3.15 -4.32
C GLY A 35 5.75 -2.82 -4.32
N TYR A 36 5.36 -1.64 -4.80
CA TYR A 36 3.95 -1.26 -4.94
C TYR A 36 3.16 -2.09 -5.96
N LYS A 37 3.83 -2.85 -6.84
CA LYS A 37 3.20 -3.75 -7.81
C LYS A 37 2.92 -5.13 -7.25
N GLU A 38 3.46 -5.44 -6.09
CA GLU A 38 3.20 -6.71 -5.44
C GLU A 38 1.70 -6.87 -5.14
N THR A 39 1.20 -8.06 -5.33
CA THR A 39 -0.21 -8.39 -5.13
C THR A 39 -0.47 -9.04 -3.77
N THR A 40 0.60 -9.37 -3.04
CA THR A 40 0.51 -9.96 -1.70
C THR A 40 1.28 -9.14 -0.66
N PRO A 41 0.82 -9.12 0.61
CA PRO A 41 1.54 -8.44 1.68
C PRO A 41 2.94 -9.00 1.91
N LEU A 42 3.12 -10.32 1.83
CA LEU A 42 4.42 -10.94 1.97
C LEU A 42 5.34 -10.65 0.78
N GLY A 43 4.80 -10.60 -0.46
CA GLY A 43 5.57 -10.17 -1.62
C GLY A 43 6.12 -8.75 -1.45
N GLN A 44 5.28 -7.82 -0.92
CA GLN A 44 5.75 -6.47 -0.63
C GLN A 44 6.82 -6.45 0.47
N ALA A 45 6.66 -7.23 1.54
CA ALA A 45 7.63 -7.32 2.62
C ALA A 45 8.96 -7.96 2.17
N GLU A 46 8.92 -8.86 1.18
CA GLU A 46 10.09 -9.57 0.66
C GLU A 46 11.14 -8.65 0.02
N TRP A 47 10.77 -7.46 -0.40
CA TRP A 47 11.70 -6.45 -0.89
C TRP A 47 12.80 -6.09 0.11
N ILE A 48 12.63 -6.40 1.41
CA ILE A 48 13.70 -6.27 2.42
C ILE A 48 14.92 -7.14 2.08
N LYS A 49 14.73 -8.31 1.45
CA LYS A 49 15.81 -9.18 1.01
C LYS A 49 16.64 -8.51 -0.09
N PHE A 50 15.93 -7.86 -1.05
CA PHE A 50 16.59 -7.13 -2.12
C PHE A 50 17.42 -5.95 -1.57
N VAL A 51 16.89 -5.21 -0.61
CA VAL A 51 17.63 -4.14 0.06
C VAL A 51 18.83 -4.73 0.83
N GLY A 52 18.64 -5.84 1.53
CA GLY A 52 19.72 -6.56 2.22
C GLY A 52 20.86 -6.97 1.27
N LEU A 53 20.52 -7.47 0.07
CA LEU A 53 21.48 -7.80 -0.97
C LEU A 53 22.29 -6.58 -1.41
N LEU A 54 21.63 -5.45 -1.67
CA LEU A 54 22.30 -4.21 -2.09
C LEU A 54 23.26 -3.65 -1.02
N LEU A 55 22.98 -3.92 0.23
CA LEU A 55 23.79 -3.44 1.37
C LEU A 55 24.84 -4.47 1.84
N GLY A 56 24.89 -5.67 1.25
CA GLY A 56 25.79 -6.76 1.69
C GLY A 56 25.41 -7.34 3.06
N ILE A 57 24.13 -7.27 3.44
CA ILE A 57 23.57 -7.80 4.70
C ILE A 57 22.42 -8.78 4.43
N GLU A 58 22.61 -9.66 3.46
CA GLU A 58 21.59 -10.62 3.00
C GLU A 58 21.07 -11.51 4.13
N LYS A 59 21.97 -11.90 5.05
CA LYS A 59 21.59 -12.70 6.20
C LYS A 59 20.55 -11.99 7.04
N ASP A 60 20.78 -10.73 7.39
CA ASP A 60 19.86 -9.92 8.20
C ASP A 60 18.53 -9.69 7.46
N GLY A 61 18.59 -9.44 6.14
CA GLY A 61 17.41 -9.30 5.30
C GLY A 61 16.54 -10.57 5.30
N ASN A 62 17.17 -11.74 5.14
CA ASN A 62 16.49 -13.03 5.16
C ASN A 62 15.89 -13.35 6.55
N GLU A 63 16.63 -13.14 7.62
CA GLU A 63 16.15 -13.40 9.00
C GLU A 63 14.96 -12.49 9.36
N ARG A 64 15.01 -11.21 8.97
CA ARG A 64 13.91 -10.27 9.16
C ARG A 64 12.67 -10.68 8.37
N PHE A 65 12.83 -11.05 7.10
CA PHE A 65 11.73 -11.54 6.29
C PHE A 65 11.11 -12.81 6.89
N ALA A 66 11.92 -13.80 7.27
CA ALA A 66 11.43 -15.03 7.89
C ALA A 66 10.61 -14.75 9.17
N THR A 67 11.05 -13.77 9.96
CA THR A 67 10.31 -13.34 11.16
C THR A 67 8.96 -12.73 10.81
N ILE A 68 8.92 -11.85 9.78
CA ILE A 68 7.68 -11.22 9.28
C ILE A 68 6.74 -12.29 8.73
N GLU A 69 7.24 -13.18 7.88
CA GLU A 69 6.47 -14.26 7.26
C GLU A 69 5.83 -15.18 8.29
N LYS A 70 6.62 -15.63 9.28
CA LYS A 70 6.13 -16.46 10.39
C LYS A 70 4.99 -15.75 11.13
N ARG A 71 5.23 -14.50 11.55
CA ARG A 71 4.25 -13.73 12.31
C ARG A 71 2.97 -13.44 11.50
N TYR A 72 3.14 -13.12 10.23
CA TYR A 72 2.02 -12.90 9.32
C TYR A 72 1.13 -14.15 9.20
N ASN A 73 1.76 -15.32 8.98
CA ASN A 73 1.02 -16.57 8.85
C ASN A 73 0.34 -16.98 10.16
N GLU A 74 0.96 -16.78 11.31
CA GLU A 74 0.35 -16.99 12.63
C GLU A 74 -0.92 -16.14 12.80
N LEU A 75 -0.87 -14.86 12.42
CA LEU A 75 -2.02 -13.95 12.52
C LEU A 75 -3.12 -14.31 11.51
N LYS A 76 -2.74 -14.67 10.28
CA LYS A 76 -3.67 -15.10 9.23
C LYS A 76 -4.45 -16.36 9.65
N GLU A 77 -3.82 -17.29 10.34
CA GLU A 77 -4.48 -18.48 10.85
C GLU A 77 -5.60 -18.17 11.87
N LEU A 78 -5.55 -17.02 12.55
CA LEU A 78 -6.61 -16.61 13.48
C LEU A 78 -7.92 -16.27 12.77
N THR A 79 -7.83 -15.89 11.49
CA THR A 79 -8.94 -15.43 10.66
C THR A 79 -9.24 -16.38 9.51
N ALA A 80 -8.58 -17.55 9.47
CA ALA A 80 -8.78 -18.57 8.44
C ALA A 80 -10.27 -18.96 8.31
N ASP A 81 -10.63 -19.49 7.13
CA ASP A 81 -12.01 -19.80 6.77
C ASP A 81 -12.73 -20.61 7.88
N GLY A 82 -13.93 -20.14 8.22
CA GLY A 82 -14.76 -20.70 9.29
C GLY A 82 -14.46 -20.21 10.71
N LYS A 83 -13.36 -19.52 10.97
CA LYS A 83 -13.04 -18.95 12.29
C LYS A 83 -13.70 -17.58 12.50
N VAL A 84 -13.93 -16.81 11.43
CA VAL A 84 -14.63 -15.52 11.49
C VAL A 84 -16.09 -15.72 11.11
N LYS A 85 -17.01 -15.53 12.07
CA LYS A 85 -18.45 -15.73 11.86
C LYS A 85 -19.09 -14.69 10.93
N LYS A 86 -18.65 -13.43 11.05
CA LYS A 86 -19.08 -12.32 10.19
C LYS A 86 -17.82 -11.52 9.82
N ARG A 87 -17.56 -11.42 8.54
CA ARG A 87 -16.44 -10.62 8.03
C ARG A 87 -16.91 -9.16 7.92
N PRO A 88 -16.24 -8.22 8.61
CA PRO A 88 -16.58 -6.82 8.45
C PRO A 88 -16.21 -6.34 7.04
N ILE A 89 -16.99 -5.41 6.51
CA ILE A 89 -16.71 -4.76 5.24
C ILE A 89 -15.83 -3.53 5.51
N VAL A 90 -14.69 -3.46 4.81
CA VAL A 90 -13.77 -2.32 4.90
C VAL A 90 -13.71 -1.61 3.57
N PHE A 91 -13.94 -0.30 3.56
CA PHE A 91 -13.58 0.52 2.41
C PHE A 91 -12.34 1.37 2.69
N SER A 92 -11.64 1.76 1.64
CA SER A 92 -10.40 2.52 1.74
C SER A 92 -10.29 3.49 0.59
N GLY A 93 -9.54 4.54 0.80
CA GLY A 93 -9.28 5.56 -0.20
C GLY A 93 -9.48 6.96 0.35
N GLU A 94 -9.43 7.91 -0.56
CA GLU A 94 -9.60 9.32 -0.26
C GLU A 94 -10.18 10.07 -1.47
N LEU A 95 -10.84 11.17 -1.19
CA LEU A 95 -11.36 12.09 -2.20
C LEU A 95 -10.29 13.13 -2.53
N ARG A 96 -9.94 13.26 -3.81
CA ARG A 96 -9.04 14.28 -4.32
C ARG A 96 -9.60 14.87 -5.62
N GLY A 97 -9.74 16.18 -5.68
CA GLY A 97 -10.21 16.87 -6.89
C GLY A 97 -11.55 16.34 -7.41
N GLY A 98 -12.45 15.92 -6.52
CA GLY A 98 -13.77 15.40 -6.87
C GLY A 98 -13.83 13.92 -7.21
N ASN A 99 -12.70 13.23 -7.32
CA ASN A 99 -12.64 11.79 -7.57
C ASN A 99 -12.15 11.04 -6.34
N TRP A 100 -12.67 9.83 -6.14
CA TRP A 100 -12.21 8.92 -5.11
C TRP A 100 -11.06 8.06 -5.64
N TYR A 101 -9.95 8.04 -4.91
CA TYR A 101 -8.78 7.22 -5.21
C TYR A 101 -8.68 6.06 -4.23
N ALA A 102 -8.83 4.85 -4.76
CA ALA A 102 -8.70 3.59 -4.04
C ALA A 102 -7.70 2.66 -4.74
N VAL A 103 -7.63 1.42 -4.32
CA VAL A 103 -6.89 0.35 -5.00
C VAL A 103 -7.84 -0.79 -5.34
N GLY A 104 -7.53 -1.51 -6.41
CA GLY A 104 -8.37 -2.62 -6.86
C GLY A 104 -8.33 -3.85 -5.95
N GLY A 105 -9.24 -4.77 -6.19
CA GLY A 105 -9.45 -5.98 -5.38
C GLY A 105 -8.32 -7.01 -5.47
N LYS A 106 -7.45 -6.92 -6.49
CA LYS A 106 -6.26 -7.78 -6.62
C LYS A 106 -4.98 -7.13 -6.07
N SER A 107 -5.10 -6.05 -5.31
CA SER A 107 -3.97 -5.38 -4.66
C SER A 107 -3.53 -6.12 -3.40
N PHE A 108 -2.26 -5.89 -2.99
CA PHE A 108 -1.77 -6.42 -1.71
C PHE A 108 -2.59 -5.92 -0.52
N LEU A 109 -3.15 -4.70 -0.60
CA LEU A 109 -4.00 -4.15 0.46
C LEU A 109 -5.33 -4.89 0.57
N ALA A 110 -5.99 -5.20 -0.54
CA ALA A 110 -7.20 -6.02 -0.55
C ALA A 110 -6.91 -7.42 0.01
N GLN A 111 -5.77 -8.02 -0.36
CA GLN A 111 -5.34 -9.29 0.20
C GLN A 111 -5.06 -9.19 1.71
N LEU A 112 -4.47 -8.08 2.18
CA LEU A 112 -4.23 -7.85 3.61
C LEU A 112 -5.55 -7.80 4.40
N PHE A 113 -6.57 -7.10 3.90
CA PHE A 113 -7.90 -7.09 4.52
C PHE A 113 -8.51 -8.48 4.57
N LYS A 114 -8.43 -9.23 3.47
CA LYS A 114 -8.91 -10.61 3.40
C LYS A 114 -8.22 -11.51 4.44
N ASP A 115 -6.90 -11.41 4.53
CA ASP A 115 -6.09 -12.20 5.46
C ASP A 115 -6.32 -11.78 6.91
N ALA A 116 -6.71 -10.52 7.16
CA ALA A 116 -7.14 -10.03 8.46
C ALA A 116 -8.60 -10.39 8.83
N GLY A 117 -9.30 -11.14 7.99
CA GLY A 117 -10.67 -11.57 8.25
C GLY A 117 -11.75 -10.56 7.85
N ALA A 118 -11.43 -9.58 7.01
CA ALA A 118 -12.38 -8.60 6.50
C ALA A 118 -12.67 -8.81 5.00
N ASP A 119 -13.75 -8.23 4.52
CA ASP A 119 -14.06 -8.10 3.10
C ASP A 119 -13.76 -6.68 2.64
N TYR A 120 -13.08 -6.56 1.54
CA TYR A 120 -12.81 -5.26 0.93
C TYR A 120 -13.95 -4.85 0.00
N PHE A 121 -14.39 -3.59 0.03
CA PHE A 121 -15.54 -3.13 -0.76
C PHE A 121 -15.36 -3.29 -2.28
N LEU A 122 -14.11 -3.28 -2.78
CA LEU A 122 -13.75 -3.57 -4.18
C LEU A 122 -13.18 -4.99 -4.37
N LYS A 123 -13.52 -5.96 -3.55
CA LYS A 123 -12.96 -7.32 -3.59
C LYS A 123 -13.10 -8.01 -4.96
N ASP A 124 -14.13 -7.66 -5.72
CA ASP A 124 -14.42 -8.22 -7.04
C ASP A 124 -13.78 -7.43 -8.20
N ASP A 125 -13.08 -6.34 -7.91
CA ASP A 125 -12.32 -5.57 -8.90
C ASP A 125 -11.03 -6.31 -9.27
N GLU A 126 -10.84 -6.58 -10.55
CA GLU A 126 -9.71 -7.38 -11.05
C GLU A 126 -8.38 -6.61 -11.12
N ARG A 127 -8.38 -5.32 -10.87
CA ARG A 127 -7.16 -4.49 -10.90
C ARG A 127 -6.35 -4.66 -9.63
N SER A 128 -5.02 -4.64 -9.76
CA SER A 128 -4.08 -4.66 -8.63
C SER A 128 -3.56 -3.26 -8.24
N GLY A 129 -3.73 -2.29 -9.12
CA GLY A 129 -3.23 -0.91 -8.95
C GLY A 129 -4.29 0.07 -8.47
N GLY A 130 -3.98 1.36 -8.63
CA GLY A 130 -4.88 2.45 -8.31
C GLY A 130 -6.15 2.45 -9.17
N VAL A 131 -7.26 2.76 -8.52
CA VAL A 131 -8.60 2.84 -9.10
C VAL A 131 -9.16 4.22 -8.81
N THR A 132 -9.69 4.87 -9.84
CA THR A 132 -10.41 6.14 -9.68
C THR A 132 -11.90 5.88 -9.86
N LEU A 133 -12.69 6.32 -8.90
CA LEU A 133 -14.15 6.17 -8.86
C LEU A 133 -14.77 7.55 -8.65
N ASP A 134 -16.01 7.73 -9.09
CA ASP A 134 -16.82 8.85 -8.64
C ASP A 134 -17.34 8.62 -7.21
N PHE A 135 -17.71 9.70 -6.54
CA PHE A 135 -18.15 9.64 -5.15
C PHE A 135 -19.44 8.81 -4.98
N GLU A 136 -20.37 8.89 -5.93
CA GLU A 136 -21.66 8.18 -5.84
C GLU A 136 -21.45 6.68 -5.95
N THR A 137 -20.55 6.25 -6.85
CA THR A 137 -20.17 4.84 -6.95
C THR A 137 -19.59 4.32 -5.65
N VAL A 138 -18.72 5.10 -4.99
CA VAL A 138 -18.14 4.71 -3.69
C VAL A 138 -19.21 4.66 -2.62
N TYR A 139 -20.07 5.67 -2.54
CA TYR A 139 -21.16 5.72 -1.58
C TYR A 139 -22.07 4.49 -1.69
N ASN A 140 -22.49 4.13 -2.91
CA ASN A 140 -23.34 2.96 -3.15
C ASN A 140 -22.64 1.61 -2.84
N GLN A 141 -21.31 1.52 -3.02
CA GLN A 141 -20.57 0.29 -2.75
C GLN A 141 -20.12 0.15 -1.31
N ALA A 142 -20.02 1.26 -0.57
CA ALA A 142 -19.53 1.30 0.79
C ALA A 142 -20.63 1.62 1.83
N ASP A 143 -21.88 1.72 1.42
CA ASP A 143 -23.02 2.04 2.30
C ASP A 143 -23.15 1.06 3.48
N ASP A 144 -22.89 -0.23 3.23
CA ASP A 144 -22.90 -1.28 4.24
C ASP A 144 -21.53 -1.49 4.93
N ALA A 145 -20.54 -0.61 4.71
CA ALA A 145 -19.21 -0.80 5.27
C ALA A 145 -19.17 -0.56 6.78
N ASP A 146 -18.55 -1.51 7.49
CA ASP A 146 -18.36 -1.41 8.95
C ASP A 146 -17.19 -0.46 9.31
N TYR A 147 -16.19 -0.33 8.42
CA TYR A 147 -14.96 0.46 8.68
C TYR A 147 -14.47 1.20 7.44
N TRP A 148 -14.00 2.40 7.65
CA TRP A 148 -13.24 3.16 6.67
C TRP A 148 -11.76 3.26 7.05
N ARG A 149 -10.88 2.68 6.21
CA ARG A 149 -9.46 2.95 6.31
C ARG A 149 -9.15 4.26 5.61
N ILE A 150 -9.00 5.32 6.39
CA ILE A 150 -8.68 6.66 5.90
C ILE A 150 -7.22 6.67 5.43
N VAL A 151 -7.00 7.16 4.20
CA VAL A 151 -5.67 7.43 3.63
C VAL A 151 -5.50 8.93 3.61
N ASN A 152 -4.91 9.48 4.67
CA ASN A 152 -4.77 10.91 4.77
C ASN A 152 -3.49 11.31 5.51
N SER A 153 -2.83 12.36 5.00
CA SER A 153 -1.71 13.04 5.67
C SER A 153 -2.26 14.24 6.43
N PHE A 154 -2.83 13.99 7.60
CA PHE A 154 -3.37 15.05 8.44
C PHE A 154 -2.23 15.79 9.16
N PRO A 155 -2.11 17.10 9.06
CA PRO A 155 -1.07 17.87 9.74
C PRO A 155 -1.46 18.20 11.20
N GLY A 156 -2.15 17.33 11.91
CA GLY A 156 -2.62 17.58 13.27
C GLY A 156 -3.39 16.39 13.85
N THR A 157 -4.16 16.64 14.90
CA THR A 157 -5.04 15.62 15.47
C THR A 157 -6.20 15.36 14.52
N PHE A 158 -6.39 14.09 14.14
CA PHE A 158 -7.53 13.68 13.33
C PHE A 158 -8.84 13.90 14.08
N SER A 159 -9.84 14.49 13.40
CA SER A 159 -11.22 14.55 13.87
C SER A 159 -12.17 14.50 12.67
N TYR A 160 -13.45 14.18 12.93
CA TYR A 160 -14.47 14.20 11.89
C TYR A 160 -14.72 15.62 11.34
N GLU A 161 -14.60 16.64 12.18
CA GLU A 161 -14.73 18.05 11.78
C GLU A 161 -13.62 18.41 10.80
N ALA A 162 -12.36 18.06 11.12
CA ALA A 162 -11.24 18.30 10.24
C ALA A 162 -11.34 17.53 8.90
N LEU A 163 -11.99 16.36 8.91
CA LEU A 163 -12.27 15.60 7.69
C LEU A 163 -13.33 16.32 6.83
N LYS A 164 -14.41 16.78 7.44
CA LYS A 164 -15.48 17.56 6.77
C LYS A 164 -15.00 18.91 6.24
N GLU A 165 -14.01 19.54 6.89
CA GLU A 165 -13.38 20.76 6.38
C GLU A 165 -12.62 20.53 5.07
N GLN A 166 -12.12 19.31 4.82
CA GLN A 166 -11.49 18.98 3.55
C GLN A 166 -12.50 18.78 2.43
N ASP A 167 -13.59 18.11 2.74
CA ASP A 167 -14.73 17.93 1.82
C ASP A 167 -15.99 17.65 2.64
N PRO A 168 -17.06 18.46 2.46
CA PRO A 168 -18.30 18.34 3.23
C PRO A 168 -19.08 17.04 2.96
N ARG A 169 -18.66 16.25 1.97
CA ARG A 169 -19.24 14.94 1.66
C ARG A 169 -18.71 13.81 2.56
N TYR A 170 -17.69 14.07 3.36
CA TYR A 170 -17.18 13.13 4.36
C TYR A 170 -18.06 12.99 5.61
#